data_f43c8ae44dd24f2da71f66264c150287
#
_entry.id   f43c8ae44dd24f2da71f66264c150287
#
_cell.length_a   1.000
_cell.length_b   1.000
_cell.length_c   1.000
_cell.angle_alpha   90.00
_cell.angle_beta   90.00
_cell.angle_gamma   90.00
#
_symmetry.space_group_name_H-M   'P 1'
#
loop_
_entity.id
_entity.type
_entity.pdbx_description
1 polymer ?
#
loop_
_entity_poly.entity_id
_entity_poly.type
_entity_poly.pdbx_seq_one_letter_code
_entity_poly.pdbx_strand_id
1 'polypeptide(L)'
;MTQHVEKAMKIRNEVSSKNNCAQTLMRVYADEIGMTENAAADIGSNFGGGMKCGSVCGAITAGLMILGAKGIDQPMKINEFRKQMSEMHGGMTDCADLLRRNAANGGNKKEHCDRMIFDAIELIDGLK
;
A
#
# COMPACT_ATOMS: atom_id res chain seq x y z
N MET A 1 6.16 -14.55 7.92
CA MET A 1 5.83 -13.78 6.70
C MET A 1 4.57 -14.35 6.08
N THR A 2 3.60 -13.54 5.77
CA THR A 2 2.32 -14.00 5.21
C THR A 2 2.46 -14.29 3.73
N GLN A 3 1.50 -15.05 3.19
CA GLN A 3 1.44 -15.31 1.75
C GLN A 3 1.26 -14.00 0.96
N HIS A 4 0.53 -13.05 1.52
CA HIS A 4 0.34 -11.75 0.88
C HIS A 4 1.65 -10.98 0.76
N VAL A 5 2.47 -10.98 1.81
CA VAL A 5 3.79 -10.33 1.77
C VAL A 5 4.70 -11.00 0.75
N GLU A 6 4.69 -12.33 0.70
CA GLU A 6 5.49 -13.07 -0.28
C GLU A 6 5.09 -12.73 -1.71
N LYS A 7 3.79 -12.64 -1.97
CA LYS A 7 3.27 -12.25 -3.29
C LYS A 7 3.69 -10.83 -3.66
N ALA A 8 3.61 -9.91 -2.70
CA ALA A 8 4.03 -8.53 -2.91
C ALA A 8 5.51 -8.43 -3.24
N MET A 9 6.35 -9.16 -2.51
CA MET A 9 7.79 -9.20 -2.78
C MET A 9 8.08 -9.69 -4.19
N LYS A 10 7.38 -10.73 -4.62
CA LYS A 10 7.53 -11.29 -5.96
C LYS A 10 7.18 -10.26 -7.04
N ILE A 11 6.06 -9.56 -6.86
CA ILE A 11 5.61 -8.53 -7.80
C ILE A 11 6.64 -7.39 -7.86
N ARG A 12 7.11 -6.91 -6.70
CA ARG A 12 8.06 -5.80 -6.63
C ARG A 12 9.43 -6.15 -7.21
N ASN A 13 9.81 -7.42 -7.16
CA ASN A 13 11.11 -7.85 -7.65
C ASN A 13 11.11 -8.21 -9.15
N GLU A 14 9.95 -8.21 -9.79
CA GLU A 14 9.84 -8.45 -11.22
C GLU A 14 10.34 -7.26 -12.01
N VAL A 15 11.46 -7.44 -12.73
CA VAL A 15 12.15 -6.35 -13.44
C VAL A 15 11.30 -5.76 -14.56
N SER A 16 10.49 -6.61 -15.22
CA SER A 16 9.63 -6.17 -16.34
C SER A 16 8.34 -5.49 -15.87
N SER A 17 8.02 -5.62 -14.59
CA SER A 17 6.78 -5.10 -14.02
C SER A 17 7.02 -3.72 -13.41
N LYS A 18 6.23 -2.73 -13.81
CA LYS A 18 6.35 -1.37 -13.29
C LYS A 18 5.19 -1.02 -12.36
N ASN A 19 4.84 -1.96 -11.48
CA ASN A 19 3.77 -1.73 -10.52
C ASN A 19 4.20 -0.74 -9.44
N ASN A 20 3.38 0.30 -9.22
CA ASN A 20 3.58 1.21 -8.10
C ASN A 20 3.04 0.59 -6.81
N CYS A 21 3.13 1.32 -5.69
CA CYS A 21 2.67 0.82 -4.39
C CYS A 21 1.21 0.39 -4.42
N ALA A 22 0.34 1.23 -4.98
CA ALA A 22 -1.08 0.94 -5.03
C ALA A 22 -1.37 -0.26 -5.92
N GLN A 23 -0.76 -0.30 -7.10
CA GLN A 23 -0.95 -1.40 -8.04
C GLN A 23 -0.49 -2.73 -7.44
N THR A 24 0.64 -2.73 -6.76
CA THR A 24 1.17 -3.92 -6.11
C THR A 24 0.17 -4.45 -5.09
N LEU A 25 -0.30 -3.57 -4.21
CA LEU A 25 -1.23 -3.97 -3.16
C LEU A 25 -2.55 -4.48 -3.75
N MET A 26 -3.08 -3.80 -4.77
CA MET A 26 -4.30 -4.24 -5.44
C MET A 26 -4.14 -5.62 -6.08
N ARG A 27 -3.01 -5.89 -6.72
CA ARG A 27 -2.74 -7.22 -7.31
C ARG A 27 -2.69 -8.30 -6.25
N VAL A 28 -2.09 -8.01 -5.10
CA VAL A 28 -1.95 -8.98 -4.01
C VAL A 28 -3.31 -9.49 -3.54
N TYR A 29 -4.30 -8.61 -3.45
CA TYR A 29 -5.62 -8.95 -2.92
C TYR A 29 -6.69 -9.15 -4.00
N ALA A 30 -6.30 -9.11 -5.28
CA ALA A 30 -7.27 -9.12 -6.39
C ALA A 30 -8.26 -10.28 -6.31
N ASP A 31 -7.77 -11.51 -6.10
CA ASP A 31 -8.65 -12.68 -5.99
C ASP A 31 -9.66 -12.54 -4.86
N GLU A 32 -9.20 -12.04 -3.72
CA GLU A 32 -10.05 -11.92 -2.53
C GLU A 32 -11.12 -10.86 -2.68
N ILE A 33 -10.91 -9.87 -3.54
CA ILE A 33 -11.90 -8.82 -3.78
C ILE A 33 -12.67 -9.04 -5.08
N GLY A 34 -12.51 -10.23 -5.69
CA GLY A 34 -13.32 -10.60 -6.86
C GLY A 34 -12.89 -9.94 -8.16
N MET A 35 -11.62 -9.60 -8.30
CA MET A 35 -11.09 -8.94 -9.50
C MET A 35 -9.93 -9.73 -10.09
N THR A 36 -9.68 -9.53 -11.39
CA THR A 36 -8.43 -9.99 -12.00
C THR A 36 -7.29 -9.08 -11.53
N GLU A 37 -6.07 -9.59 -11.57
CA GLU A 37 -4.91 -8.78 -11.18
C GLU A 37 -4.75 -7.55 -12.07
N ASN A 38 -5.00 -7.71 -13.37
CA ASN A 38 -4.88 -6.58 -14.29
C ASN A 38 -5.93 -5.50 -14.03
N ALA A 39 -7.18 -5.89 -13.78
CA ALA A 39 -8.24 -4.93 -13.46
C ALA A 39 -7.93 -4.19 -12.15
N ALA A 40 -7.48 -4.94 -11.14
CA ALA A 40 -7.12 -4.36 -9.86
C ALA A 40 -5.95 -3.36 -9.99
N ALA A 41 -4.94 -3.73 -10.77
CA ALA A 41 -3.80 -2.85 -11.01
C ALA A 41 -4.21 -1.58 -11.77
N ASP A 42 -5.12 -1.71 -12.73
CA ASP A 42 -5.61 -0.54 -13.48
C ASP A 42 -6.28 0.47 -12.54
N ILE A 43 -7.08 0.00 -11.59
CA ILE A 43 -7.71 0.88 -10.61
C ILE A 43 -6.68 1.59 -9.74
N GLY A 44 -5.60 0.92 -9.39
CA GLY A 44 -4.53 1.49 -8.56
C GLY A 44 -3.56 2.38 -9.31
N SER A 45 -3.61 2.43 -10.64
CA SER A 45 -2.56 3.07 -11.45
C SER A 45 -2.33 4.55 -11.14
N ASN A 46 -3.38 5.28 -10.82
CA ASN A 46 -3.28 6.71 -10.54
C ASN A 46 -3.05 7.06 -9.07
N PHE A 47 -2.91 6.06 -8.22
CA PHE A 47 -2.69 6.26 -6.78
C PHE A 47 -1.25 6.09 -6.35
N GLY A 48 -0.36 5.65 -7.24
CA GLY A 48 1.06 5.60 -6.96
C GLY A 48 1.64 7.01 -6.85
N GLY A 49 2.68 7.15 -6.03
CA GLY A 49 3.27 8.46 -5.80
C GLY A 49 2.33 9.43 -5.10
N GLY A 50 1.40 8.92 -4.27
CA GLY A 50 0.43 9.75 -3.56
C GLY A 50 -0.52 10.45 -4.51
N MET A 51 -1.29 9.70 -5.28
CA MET A 51 -2.18 10.21 -6.32
C MET A 51 -1.39 11.02 -7.38
N LYS A 52 -0.16 10.61 -7.64
CA LYS A 52 0.78 11.23 -8.59
C LYS A 52 1.10 12.69 -8.27
N CYS A 53 0.81 13.13 -7.05
CA CYS A 53 1.05 14.53 -6.63
C CYS A 53 1.65 14.63 -5.22
N GLY A 54 2.20 13.54 -4.70
CA GLY A 54 2.84 13.56 -3.38
C GLY A 54 1.87 13.57 -2.21
N SER A 55 0.59 13.30 -2.45
CA SER A 55 -0.43 13.24 -1.41
C SER A 55 -0.39 11.89 -0.69
N VAL A 56 -1.51 11.39 -0.18
CA VAL A 56 -1.54 10.17 0.63
C VAL A 56 -0.89 8.99 -0.09
N CYS A 57 -0.01 8.28 0.62
CA CYS A 57 0.72 7.14 0.07
C CYS A 57 -0.22 6.10 -0.56
N GLY A 58 0.18 5.59 -1.74
CA GLY A 58 -0.63 4.62 -2.47
C GLY A 58 -0.90 3.32 -1.72
N ALA A 59 -0.01 2.92 -0.81
CA ALA A 59 -0.24 1.75 0.03
C ALA A 59 -1.39 2.00 1.01
N ILE A 60 -1.57 3.24 1.47
CA ILE A 60 -2.67 3.59 2.36
C ILE A 60 -3.99 3.65 1.60
N THR A 61 -4.02 4.35 0.45
CA THR A 61 -5.25 4.48 -0.33
C THR A 61 -5.72 3.13 -0.88
N ALA A 62 -4.81 2.33 -1.42
CA ALA A 62 -5.15 0.98 -1.88
C ALA A 62 -5.58 0.09 -0.72
N GLY A 63 -4.93 0.22 0.44
CA GLY A 63 -5.34 -0.52 1.63
C GLY A 63 -6.78 -0.22 2.02
N LEU A 64 -7.17 1.04 1.96
CA LEU A 64 -8.55 1.42 2.26
C LEU A 64 -9.54 0.83 1.24
N MET A 65 -9.17 0.81 -0.03
CA MET A 65 -10.00 0.19 -1.06
C MET A 65 -10.18 -1.31 -0.82
N ILE A 66 -9.12 -2.00 -0.47
CA ILE A 66 -9.15 -3.43 -0.20
C ILE A 66 -10.03 -3.71 1.03
N LEU A 67 -9.85 -2.94 2.10
CA LEU A 67 -10.67 -3.09 3.30
C LEU A 67 -12.15 -2.91 2.97
N GLY A 68 -12.49 -1.87 2.21
CA GLY A 68 -13.86 -1.63 1.79
C GLY A 68 -14.43 -2.79 0.97
N ALA A 69 -13.66 -3.32 0.04
CA ALA A 69 -14.07 -4.45 -0.78
C ALA A 69 -14.29 -5.71 0.05
N LYS A 70 -13.59 -5.84 1.18
CA LYS A 70 -13.75 -6.97 2.10
C LYS A 70 -14.87 -6.73 3.14
N GLY A 71 -15.59 -5.63 3.02
CA GLY A 71 -16.69 -5.29 3.92
C GLY A 71 -16.26 -4.61 5.22
N ILE A 72 -15.02 -4.18 5.29
CA ILE A 72 -14.51 -3.49 6.47
C ILE A 72 -14.54 -1.98 6.20
N ASP A 73 -15.64 -1.35 6.62
CA ASP A 73 -15.88 0.07 6.35
C ASP A 73 -16.30 0.88 7.59
N GLN A 74 -16.26 0.25 8.76
CA GLN A 74 -16.59 0.95 10.00
C GLN A 74 -15.56 2.04 10.29
N PRO A 75 -16.00 3.27 10.59
CA PRO A 75 -15.07 4.39 10.82
C PRO A 75 -13.98 4.09 11.85
N MET A 76 -14.30 3.36 12.91
CA MET A 76 -13.32 3.02 13.94
C MET A 76 -12.19 2.15 13.39
N LYS A 77 -12.54 1.16 12.56
CA LYS A 77 -11.54 0.25 11.98
C LYS A 77 -10.68 0.96 10.92
N ILE A 78 -11.31 1.77 10.10
CA ILE A 78 -10.61 2.53 9.06
C ILE A 78 -9.67 3.56 9.69
N ASN A 79 -10.12 4.26 10.72
CA ASN A 79 -9.29 5.21 11.44
C ASN A 79 -8.11 4.53 12.12
N GLU A 80 -8.34 3.31 12.66
CA GLU A 80 -7.26 2.55 13.29
C GLU A 80 -6.19 2.15 12.26
N PHE A 81 -6.61 1.71 11.07
CA PHE A 81 -5.68 1.39 10.00
C PHE A 81 -4.80 2.61 9.64
N ARG A 82 -5.44 3.77 9.41
CA ARG A 82 -4.70 4.99 9.07
C ARG A 82 -3.79 5.45 10.19
N LYS A 83 -4.27 5.35 11.43
CA LYS A 83 -3.51 5.75 12.62
C LYS A 83 -2.25 4.90 12.75
N GLN A 84 -2.38 3.58 12.63
CA GLN A 84 -1.24 2.69 12.74
C GLN A 84 -0.22 2.90 11.62
N MET A 85 -0.70 3.09 10.39
CA MET A 85 0.20 3.43 9.28
C MET A 85 0.97 4.71 9.57
N SER A 86 0.30 5.74 10.08
CA SER A 86 0.93 6.99 10.45
C SER A 86 1.97 6.81 11.55
N GLU A 87 1.60 6.10 12.62
CA GLU A 87 2.49 5.90 13.76
C GLU A 87 3.75 5.12 13.40
N MET A 88 3.66 4.16 12.51
CA MET A 88 4.81 3.40 12.03
C MET A 88 5.79 4.25 11.24
N HIS A 89 5.34 5.40 10.74
CA HIS A 89 6.11 6.23 9.81
C HIS A 89 6.24 7.67 10.28
N GLY A 90 6.43 7.86 11.59
CA GLY A 90 6.73 9.16 12.18
C GLY A 90 5.62 10.19 12.10
N GLY A 91 4.37 9.73 12.03
CA GLY A 91 3.22 10.61 11.94
C GLY A 91 2.91 11.09 10.53
N MET A 92 3.64 10.61 9.53
CA MET A 92 3.46 11.04 8.14
C MET A 92 2.66 10.02 7.34
N THR A 93 1.81 10.51 6.44
CA THR A 93 1.02 9.69 5.53
C THR A 93 1.18 10.13 4.07
N ASP A 94 1.64 11.34 3.82
CA ASP A 94 1.81 11.86 2.47
C ASP A 94 3.12 11.38 1.86
N CYS A 95 3.03 10.92 0.61
CA CYS A 95 4.15 10.37 -0.13
C CYS A 95 5.33 11.36 -0.18
N ALA A 96 5.08 12.64 -0.42
CA ALA A 96 6.14 13.64 -0.50
C ALA A 96 6.91 13.76 0.82
N ASP A 97 6.20 13.78 1.94
CA ASP A 97 6.83 13.87 3.27
C ASP A 97 7.62 12.61 3.60
N LEU A 98 7.02 11.46 3.32
CA LEU A 98 7.65 10.16 3.58
C LEU A 98 8.94 10.01 2.77
N LEU A 99 8.90 10.35 1.48
CA LEU A 99 10.07 10.24 0.62
C LEU A 99 11.16 11.22 1.02
N ARG A 100 10.78 12.44 1.43
CA ARG A 100 11.74 13.45 1.89
C ARG A 100 12.46 12.98 3.15
N ARG A 101 11.73 12.43 4.11
CA ARG A 101 12.32 11.87 5.33
C ARG A 101 13.22 10.69 5.02
N ASN A 102 12.78 9.80 4.13
CA ASN A 102 13.57 8.63 3.73
C ASN A 102 14.89 9.05 3.10
N ALA A 103 14.86 10.03 2.20
CA ALA A 103 16.06 10.55 1.56
C ALA A 103 17.00 11.22 2.57
N ALA A 104 16.44 11.99 3.52
CA ALA A 104 17.24 12.65 4.56
C ALA A 104 17.96 11.63 5.45
N ASN A 105 17.40 10.43 5.61
CA ASN A 105 18.00 9.35 6.39
C ASN A 105 18.89 8.43 5.53
N GLY A 106 19.16 8.79 4.28
CA GLY A 106 20.00 8.01 3.39
C GLY A 106 19.34 6.76 2.82
N GLY A 107 18.01 6.70 2.89
CA GLY A 107 17.27 5.52 2.45
C GLY A 107 17.06 5.45 0.94
N ASN A 108 16.77 4.24 0.47
CA ASN A 108 16.46 3.95 -0.92
C ASN A 108 14.95 4.04 -1.13
N LYS A 109 14.52 4.68 -2.21
CA LYS A 109 13.09 4.88 -2.50
C LYS A 109 12.34 3.56 -2.63
N LYS A 110 12.91 2.60 -3.36
CA LYS A 110 12.24 1.30 -3.57
C LYS A 110 12.04 0.56 -2.25
N GLU A 111 13.06 0.53 -1.40
CA GLU A 111 12.98 -0.12 -0.11
C GLU A 111 11.93 0.53 0.78
N HIS A 112 11.85 1.86 0.75
CA HIS A 112 10.83 2.59 1.49
C HIS A 112 9.42 2.23 1.02
N CYS A 113 9.20 2.24 -0.30
CA CYS A 113 7.90 1.90 -0.88
C CYS A 113 7.53 0.45 -0.56
N ASP A 114 8.50 -0.47 -0.62
CA ASP A 114 8.28 -1.87 -0.24
C ASP A 114 7.84 -1.98 1.22
N ARG A 115 8.47 -1.22 2.12
CA ARG A 115 8.12 -1.21 3.53
C ARG A 115 6.68 -0.74 3.73
N MET A 116 6.27 0.33 3.04
CA MET A 116 4.90 0.82 3.13
C MET A 116 3.91 -0.25 2.71
N ILE A 117 4.20 -0.98 1.63
CA ILE A 117 3.36 -2.07 1.14
C ILE A 117 3.27 -3.18 2.19
N PHE A 118 4.39 -3.62 2.73
CA PHE A 118 4.42 -4.73 3.69
C PHE A 118 3.71 -4.37 5.00
N ASP A 119 3.89 -3.15 5.49
CA ASP A 119 3.22 -2.68 6.69
C ASP A 119 1.69 -2.62 6.48
N ALA A 120 1.25 -2.16 5.31
CA ALA A 120 -0.17 -2.15 4.98
C ALA A 120 -0.75 -3.56 4.96
N ILE A 121 -0.03 -4.52 4.37
CA ILE A 121 -0.48 -5.92 4.33
C ILE A 121 -0.65 -6.48 5.74
N GLU A 122 0.31 -6.26 6.61
CA GLU A 122 0.22 -6.76 7.99
C GLU A 122 -1.01 -6.21 8.71
N LEU A 123 -1.30 -4.92 8.52
CA LEU A 123 -2.47 -4.30 9.13
C LEU A 123 -3.78 -4.79 8.52
N ILE A 124 -3.83 -4.92 7.19
CA ILE A 124 -5.03 -5.43 6.51
C ILE A 124 -5.33 -6.86 6.98
N ASP A 125 -4.32 -7.73 7.00
CA ASP A 125 -4.50 -9.11 7.39
C ASP A 125 -4.89 -9.25 8.86
N GLY A 126 -4.53 -8.29 9.70
CA GLY A 126 -4.90 -8.26 11.11
C GLY A 126 -6.28 -7.72 11.41
N LEU A 127 -6.92 -7.04 10.46
CA LEU A 127 -8.25 -6.47 10.65
C LEU A 127 -9.34 -7.47 10.24
N LYS A 128 -10.34 -7.62 11.08
CA LYS A 128 -11.46 -8.54 10.83
C LYS A 128 -12.80 -7.90 11.15
#